data_14bdcab22a5718a0bffc09dcfca85c16
#
_entry.id   14bdcab22a5718a0bffc09dcfca85c16
#
_cell.length_a   1.000
_cell.length_b   1.000
_cell.length_c   1.000
_cell.angle_alpha   90.00
_cell.angle_beta   90.00
_cell.angle_gamma   90.00
#
_symmetry.space_group_name_H-M   'P 1'
#
loop_
_entity.id
_entity.type
_entity.pdbx_description
1 polymer ?
#
loop_
_entity_poly.entity_id
_entity_poly.type
_entity_poly.pdbx_seq_one_letter_code
_entity_poly.pdbx_strand_id
1 'polypeptide(L)'
;MRMKEDAMKNGQLKPGYNVQVGNENTFAIGYDIFADAADMRTLPVHIDNVQKRLEHTFEMVIADAGYGSEENYEYLERNGSVALVKYGSYHQQRKKSFKKKIFNSENWDYDSEQKAYTCPAGNRVPYVKTVTKETKNGYTHTIDLYQCHSCEGCSLREKCTKAKEGRTVQRNEKWLAQKKQVNERLDKEENKKIMKRRSVECETVFGQIKGNQHFRRFHVRGTEKVRVEIGLLLMGYNIKNLMRKEQEKKAA
;
A
#
# COMPACT_ATOMS: atom_id res chain seq x y z
N MET A 1 3.91 -13.27 -13.35
CA MET A 1 2.90 -13.54 -12.31
C MET A 1 1.61 -14.13 -12.91
N ARG A 2 0.74 -14.71 -12.08
CA ARG A 2 -0.58 -15.20 -12.50
C ARG A 2 -1.61 -14.08 -12.35
N MET A 3 -2.32 -13.72 -13.40
CA MET A 3 -3.40 -12.73 -13.35
C MET A 3 -4.63 -13.31 -12.64
N LYS A 4 -5.31 -12.48 -11.84
CA LYS A 4 -6.57 -12.89 -11.16
C LYS A 4 -7.75 -12.98 -12.12
N GLU A 5 -7.79 -12.13 -13.14
CA GLU A 5 -8.80 -12.12 -14.19
C GLU A 5 -8.13 -11.96 -15.56
N ASP A 6 -8.64 -12.69 -16.54
CA ASP A 6 -8.29 -12.46 -17.94
C ASP A 6 -9.11 -11.27 -18.49
N ALA A 7 -8.44 -10.39 -19.24
CA ALA A 7 -9.10 -9.27 -19.90
C ALA A 7 -10.27 -9.71 -20.83
N MET A 8 -10.25 -10.95 -21.29
CA MET A 8 -11.31 -11.54 -22.11
C MET A 8 -12.41 -12.23 -21.28
N LYS A 9 -12.28 -12.27 -19.96
CA LYS A 9 -13.24 -12.88 -19.02
C LYS A 9 -13.64 -14.33 -19.37
N ASN A 10 -12.74 -15.07 -19.98
CA ASN A 10 -12.99 -16.47 -20.40
C ASN A 10 -12.48 -17.51 -19.39
N GLY A 11 -12.12 -17.08 -18.19
CA GLY A 11 -11.64 -17.94 -17.11
C GLY A 11 -10.22 -18.47 -17.28
N GLN A 12 -9.52 -18.13 -18.36
CA GLN A 12 -8.14 -18.56 -18.58
C GLN A 12 -7.17 -17.75 -17.72
N LEU A 13 -6.30 -18.49 -17.04
CA LEU A 13 -5.24 -17.91 -16.24
C LEU A 13 -4.03 -17.60 -17.14
N LYS A 14 -3.86 -16.32 -17.47
CA LYS A 14 -2.72 -15.88 -18.29
C LYS A 14 -1.58 -15.35 -17.44
N PRO A 15 -0.33 -15.52 -17.86
CA PRO A 15 0.81 -14.87 -17.22
C PRO A 15 0.71 -13.36 -17.43
N GLY A 16 1.02 -12.60 -16.39
CA GLY A 16 1.04 -11.14 -16.42
C GLY A 16 2.33 -10.60 -15.83
N TYR A 17 2.61 -9.34 -16.12
CA TYR A 17 3.70 -8.58 -15.55
C TYR A 17 3.13 -7.50 -14.64
N ASN A 18 3.77 -7.26 -13.49
CA ASN A 18 3.48 -6.12 -12.65
C ASN A 18 4.37 -4.96 -13.14
N VAL A 19 3.74 -3.95 -13.73
CA VAL A 19 4.44 -2.77 -14.25
C VAL A 19 4.25 -1.63 -13.27
N GLN A 20 5.34 -1.17 -12.68
CA GLN A 20 5.38 0.02 -11.84
C GLN A 20 5.80 1.22 -12.70
N VAL A 21 5.11 2.35 -12.52
CA VAL A 21 5.44 3.60 -13.21
C VAL A 21 5.50 4.73 -12.19
N GLY A 22 6.66 5.37 -12.11
CA GLY A 22 6.84 6.65 -11.42
C GLY A 22 6.47 7.79 -12.38
N ASN A 23 5.72 8.75 -11.89
CA ASN A 23 5.35 9.92 -12.67
C ASN A 23 5.44 11.20 -11.85
N GLU A 24 5.75 12.30 -12.53
CA GLU A 24 5.75 13.63 -11.97
C GLU A 24 5.18 14.62 -12.99
N ASN A 25 4.31 15.52 -12.53
CA ASN A 25 3.67 16.53 -13.37
C ASN A 25 3.05 15.95 -14.66
N THR A 26 2.45 14.76 -14.56
CA THR A 26 1.86 13.99 -15.65
C THR A 26 2.83 13.31 -16.62
N PHE A 27 4.15 13.43 -16.43
CA PHE A 27 5.17 12.72 -17.20
C PHE A 27 5.57 11.42 -16.50
N ALA A 28 5.74 10.35 -17.25
CA ALA A 28 6.36 9.13 -16.75
C ALA A 28 7.87 9.35 -16.63
N ILE A 29 8.41 9.33 -15.40
CA ILE A 29 9.81 9.57 -15.10
C ILE A 29 10.63 8.30 -14.92
N GLY A 30 9.95 7.17 -14.73
CA GLY A 30 10.60 5.88 -14.58
C GLY A 30 9.59 4.74 -14.58
N TYR A 31 10.08 3.54 -14.86
CA TYR A 31 9.27 2.33 -14.84
C TYR A 31 10.12 1.10 -14.53
N ASP A 32 9.49 0.11 -13.93
CA ASP A 32 10.09 -1.20 -13.69
C ASP A 32 9.06 -2.32 -13.88
N ILE A 33 9.56 -3.53 -14.11
CA ILE A 33 8.74 -4.71 -14.35
C ILE A 33 9.08 -5.76 -13.31
N PHE A 34 8.06 -6.25 -12.63
CA PHE A 34 8.20 -7.24 -11.59
C PHE A 34 7.40 -8.50 -11.93
N ALA A 35 7.94 -9.63 -11.52
CA ALA A 35 7.23 -10.92 -11.53
C ALA A 35 6.33 -11.09 -10.29
N ASP A 36 6.50 -10.25 -9.28
CA ASP A 36 5.71 -10.27 -8.05
C ASP A 36 4.33 -9.64 -8.27
N ALA A 37 3.30 -10.31 -7.77
CA ALA A 37 1.93 -9.81 -7.86
C ALA A 37 1.58 -8.79 -6.76
N ALA A 38 2.42 -8.65 -5.74
CA ALA A 38 2.20 -7.77 -4.59
C ALA A 38 2.98 -6.46 -4.76
N ASP A 39 2.26 -5.36 -4.97
CA ASP A 39 2.84 -4.02 -5.13
C ASP A 39 3.66 -3.58 -3.91
N MET A 40 3.25 -4.01 -2.72
CA MET A 40 3.90 -3.71 -1.46
C MET A 40 5.41 -4.03 -1.45
N ARG A 41 5.81 -5.09 -2.18
CA ARG A 41 7.22 -5.54 -2.24
C ARG A 41 8.04 -4.87 -3.33
N THR A 42 7.41 -4.13 -4.22
CA THR A 42 8.08 -3.55 -5.40
C THR A 42 8.53 -2.11 -5.18
N LEU A 43 7.95 -1.42 -4.18
CA LEU A 43 8.19 0.01 -3.97
C LEU A 43 9.66 0.36 -3.73
N PRO A 44 10.39 -0.27 -2.79
CA PRO A 44 11.78 0.09 -2.54
C PRO A 44 12.65 -0.04 -3.79
N VAL A 45 12.55 -1.18 -4.47
CA VAL A 45 13.34 -1.45 -5.69
C VAL A 45 13.00 -0.48 -6.81
N HIS A 46 11.71 -0.15 -6.97
CA HIS A 46 11.29 0.82 -7.98
C HIS A 46 11.82 2.22 -7.69
N ILE A 47 11.70 2.69 -6.45
CA ILE A 47 12.22 4.01 -6.05
C ILE A 47 13.74 4.08 -6.25
N ASP A 48 14.49 3.09 -5.75
CA ASP A 48 15.95 3.03 -5.92
C ASP A 48 16.37 3.09 -7.39
N ASN A 49 15.70 2.31 -8.25
CA ASN A 49 15.99 2.28 -9.68
C ASN A 49 15.70 3.62 -10.36
N VAL A 50 14.61 4.28 -10.01
CA VAL A 50 14.24 5.58 -10.61
C VAL A 50 15.19 6.68 -10.10
N GLN A 51 15.45 6.74 -8.79
CA GLN A 51 16.38 7.70 -8.20
C GLN A 51 17.79 7.57 -8.81
N LYS A 52 18.26 6.32 -8.98
CA LYS A 52 19.57 6.05 -9.60
C LYS A 52 19.63 6.52 -11.06
N ARG A 53 18.56 6.33 -11.84
CA ARG A 53 18.52 6.76 -13.25
C ARG A 53 18.46 8.29 -13.40
N LEU A 54 17.79 8.95 -12.45
CA LEU A 54 17.61 10.40 -12.47
C LEU A 54 18.70 11.15 -11.70
N GLU A 55 19.56 10.43 -10.98
CA GLU A 55 20.56 10.99 -10.07
C GLU A 55 19.94 11.98 -9.07
N HIS A 56 18.70 11.69 -8.63
CA HIS A 56 17.90 12.57 -7.80
C HIS A 56 17.13 11.77 -6.74
N THR A 57 17.09 12.30 -5.50
CA THR A 57 16.28 11.75 -4.40
C THR A 57 14.95 12.46 -4.31
N PHE A 58 13.88 11.68 -4.06
CA PHE A 58 12.55 12.24 -3.95
C PHE A 58 12.27 12.73 -2.53
N GLU A 59 11.91 14.01 -2.39
CA GLU A 59 11.49 14.58 -1.10
C GLU A 59 10.16 13.99 -0.62
N MET A 60 9.28 13.62 -1.55
CA MET A 60 7.96 13.11 -1.25
C MET A 60 7.58 11.98 -2.22
N VAL A 61 7.03 10.91 -1.68
CA VAL A 61 6.50 9.78 -2.46
C VAL A 61 5.02 9.60 -2.18
N ILE A 62 4.25 9.64 -3.25
CA ILE A 62 2.79 9.46 -3.23
C ILE A 62 2.47 8.16 -3.95
N ALA A 63 1.85 7.22 -3.26
CA ALA A 63 1.51 5.94 -3.86
C ALA A 63 0.14 5.44 -3.40
N ASP A 64 -0.33 4.37 -4.02
CA ASP A 64 -1.62 3.77 -3.68
C ASP A 64 -1.57 3.03 -2.34
N ALA A 65 -2.72 2.76 -1.76
CA ALA A 65 -2.85 2.05 -0.49
C ALA A 65 -2.26 0.62 -0.52
N GLY A 66 -2.10 0.05 -1.71
CA GLY A 66 -1.41 -1.22 -1.92
C GLY A 66 0.06 -1.23 -1.48
N TYR A 67 0.69 -0.05 -1.41
CA TYR A 67 2.09 0.11 -0.97
C TYR A 67 2.24 0.41 0.52
N GLY A 68 1.14 0.67 1.25
CA GLY A 68 1.18 1.05 2.66
C GLY A 68 1.52 -0.12 3.57
N SER A 69 2.79 -0.25 3.94
CA SER A 69 3.31 -1.26 4.87
C SER A 69 4.35 -0.67 5.81
N GLU A 70 4.61 -1.36 6.93
CA GLU A 70 5.65 -0.97 7.89
C GLU A 70 7.02 -0.88 7.22
N GLU A 71 7.38 -1.89 6.41
CA GLU A 71 8.62 -1.96 5.65
C GLU A 71 8.79 -0.75 4.71
N ASN A 72 7.74 -0.40 3.96
CA ASN A 72 7.80 0.71 3.01
C ASN A 72 7.85 2.08 3.68
N TYR A 73 7.16 2.26 4.80
CA TYR A 73 7.27 3.53 5.55
C TYR A 73 8.65 3.71 6.15
N GLU A 74 9.24 2.65 6.71
CA GLU A 74 10.62 2.70 7.22
C GLU A 74 11.63 2.94 6.09
N TYR A 75 11.45 2.29 4.94
CA TYR A 75 12.29 2.51 3.77
C TYR A 75 12.27 3.98 3.33
N LEU A 76 11.08 4.57 3.17
CA LEU A 76 10.93 5.96 2.75
C LEU A 76 11.52 6.93 3.78
N GLU A 77 11.31 6.67 5.07
CA GLU A 77 11.87 7.48 6.15
C GLU A 77 13.40 7.45 6.16
N ARG A 78 14.01 6.27 5.99
CA ARG A 78 15.48 6.12 5.88
C ARG A 78 16.05 6.85 4.66
N ASN A 79 15.30 6.92 3.58
CA ASN A 79 15.70 7.66 2.37
C ASN A 79 15.41 9.17 2.45
N GLY A 80 14.95 9.67 3.58
CA GLY A 80 14.59 11.08 3.76
C GLY A 80 13.33 11.51 3.01
N SER A 81 12.55 10.58 2.49
CA SER A 81 11.33 10.87 1.72
C SER A 81 10.09 10.91 2.61
N VAL A 82 9.24 11.90 2.40
CA VAL A 82 7.94 11.97 3.07
C VAL A 82 6.96 11.02 2.38
N ALA A 83 6.44 10.04 3.12
CA ALA A 83 5.43 9.12 2.61
C ALA A 83 4.02 9.73 2.68
N LEU A 84 3.39 9.97 1.55
CA LEU A 84 1.95 10.23 1.41
C LEU A 84 1.26 9.00 0.83
N VAL A 85 1.35 7.91 1.55
CA VAL A 85 0.83 6.59 1.15
C VAL A 85 -0.16 6.13 2.21
N LYS A 86 -1.38 5.82 1.79
CA LYS A 86 -2.40 5.27 2.69
C LYS A 86 -2.08 3.80 2.98
N TYR A 87 -2.40 3.33 4.17
CA TYR A 87 -2.39 1.89 4.46
C TYR A 87 -3.74 1.24 4.13
N GLY A 88 -3.76 -0.05 3.90
CA GLY A 88 -4.93 -0.77 3.36
C GLY A 88 -6.25 -0.56 4.13
N SER A 89 -6.20 -0.42 5.46
CA SER A 89 -7.37 -0.18 6.31
C SER A 89 -7.71 1.30 6.54
N TYR A 90 -6.97 2.26 5.96
CA TYR A 90 -7.09 3.70 6.21
C TYR A 90 -8.54 4.23 6.10
N HIS A 91 -9.21 3.97 4.97
CA HIS A 91 -10.59 4.41 4.77
C HIS A 91 -11.59 3.64 5.63
N GLN A 92 -11.30 2.36 5.91
CA GLN A 92 -12.21 1.50 6.67
C GLN A 92 -12.24 1.90 8.15
N GLN A 93 -11.07 2.18 8.75
CA GLN A 93 -10.94 2.58 10.15
C GLN A 93 -11.63 3.92 10.46
N ARG A 94 -11.79 4.79 9.47
CA ARG A 94 -12.47 6.08 9.60
C ARG A 94 -14.00 6.01 9.53
N LYS A 95 -14.57 4.88 9.13
CA LYS A 95 -16.03 4.70 9.03
C LYS A 95 -16.65 4.50 10.41
N LYS A 96 -17.82 5.13 10.65
CA LYS A 96 -18.60 4.91 11.87
C LYS A 96 -18.93 3.42 12.10
N SER A 97 -19.16 2.66 11.01
CA SER A 97 -19.40 1.23 11.06
C SER A 97 -18.22 0.41 11.57
N PHE A 98 -16.98 0.88 11.37
CA PHE A 98 -15.79 0.21 11.90
C PHE A 98 -15.72 0.37 13.43
N LYS A 99 -15.96 1.58 13.94
CA LYS A 99 -15.96 1.85 15.38
C LYS A 99 -17.04 1.08 16.16
N LYS A 100 -18.13 0.68 15.49
CA LYS A 100 -19.20 -0.15 16.07
C LYS A 100 -18.85 -1.64 16.14
N LYS A 101 -17.74 -2.07 15.56
CA LYS A 101 -17.31 -3.48 15.60
C LYS A 101 -16.65 -3.82 16.94
N ILE A 102 -17.46 -4.17 17.93
CA ILE A 102 -16.99 -4.45 19.29
C ILE A 102 -15.99 -5.61 19.39
N PHE A 103 -16.04 -6.58 18.46
CA PHE A 103 -15.12 -7.74 18.45
C PHE A 103 -13.79 -7.43 17.71
N ASN A 104 -13.62 -6.23 17.15
CA ASN A 104 -12.35 -5.82 16.57
C ASN A 104 -11.46 -5.25 17.67
N SER A 105 -10.33 -5.88 17.93
CA SER A 105 -9.38 -5.46 18.97
C SER A 105 -8.75 -4.07 18.75
N GLU A 106 -8.81 -3.52 17.54
CA GLU A 106 -8.41 -2.12 17.30
C GLU A 106 -9.36 -1.10 17.97
N ASN A 107 -10.55 -1.52 18.38
CA ASN A 107 -11.54 -0.69 19.09
C ASN A 107 -11.55 -0.96 20.60
N TRP A 108 -10.68 -1.83 21.10
CA TRP A 108 -10.62 -2.15 22.52
C TRP A 108 -9.74 -1.16 23.27
N ASP A 109 -10.08 -0.90 24.52
CA ASP A 109 -9.25 -0.09 25.40
C ASP A 109 -7.93 -0.80 25.69
N TYR A 110 -6.84 -0.07 25.57
CA TYR A 110 -5.49 -0.55 25.84
C TYR A 110 -4.86 0.25 26.96
N ASP A 111 -4.49 -0.45 28.01
CA ASP A 111 -3.72 0.07 29.12
C ASP A 111 -2.23 -0.14 28.85
N SER A 112 -1.50 0.94 28.64
CA SER A 112 -0.06 0.91 28.34
C SER A 112 0.80 0.60 29.57
N GLU A 113 0.36 0.97 30.78
CA GLU A 113 1.10 0.74 32.01
C GLU A 113 1.06 -0.74 32.39
N GLN A 114 -0.11 -1.34 32.27
CA GLN A 114 -0.32 -2.74 32.58
C GLN A 114 -0.11 -3.68 31.38
N LYS A 115 0.18 -3.14 30.20
CA LYS A 115 0.29 -3.88 28.93
C LYS A 115 -0.85 -4.88 28.76
N ALA A 116 -2.08 -4.38 28.75
CA ALA A 116 -3.27 -5.21 28.64
C ALA A 116 -4.38 -4.53 27.86
N TYR A 117 -5.19 -5.32 27.15
CA TYR A 117 -6.45 -4.88 26.58
C TYR A 117 -7.61 -5.22 27.50
N THR A 118 -8.70 -4.46 27.37
CA THR A 118 -10.03 -4.82 27.94
C THR A 118 -10.94 -5.27 26.81
N CYS A 119 -11.40 -6.51 26.86
CA CYS A 119 -12.29 -7.06 25.84
C CYS A 119 -13.76 -6.57 26.03
N PRO A 120 -14.65 -6.76 25.05
CA PRO A 120 -16.06 -6.31 25.14
C PRO A 120 -16.88 -6.93 26.28
N ALA A 121 -16.42 -8.05 26.85
CA ALA A 121 -17.02 -8.66 28.04
C ALA A 121 -16.44 -8.11 29.37
N GLY A 122 -15.57 -7.10 29.29
CA GLY A 122 -14.89 -6.54 30.46
C GLY A 122 -13.69 -7.37 30.98
N ASN A 123 -13.34 -8.47 30.30
CA ASN A 123 -12.23 -9.30 30.72
C ASN A 123 -10.89 -8.71 30.28
N ARG A 124 -9.89 -8.84 31.13
CA ARG A 124 -8.50 -8.43 30.82
C ARG A 124 -7.85 -9.40 29.85
N VAL A 125 -7.12 -8.85 28.89
CA VAL A 125 -6.35 -9.59 27.89
C VAL A 125 -4.87 -9.17 28.05
N PRO A 126 -4.12 -9.82 28.95
CA PRO A 126 -2.75 -9.44 29.28
C PRO A 126 -1.78 -9.78 28.17
N TYR A 127 -0.63 -9.09 28.20
CA TYR A 127 0.54 -9.44 27.40
C TYR A 127 1.05 -10.84 27.75
N VAL A 128 1.45 -11.59 26.73
CA VAL A 128 2.02 -12.93 26.88
C VAL A 128 3.49 -12.94 26.47
N LYS A 129 3.79 -12.54 25.26
CA LYS A 129 5.16 -12.55 24.72
C LYS A 129 5.27 -11.68 23.48
N THR A 130 6.49 -11.30 23.15
CA THR A 130 6.85 -10.70 21.86
C THR A 130 7.38 -11.78 20.92
N VAL A 131 6.95 -11.75 19.67
CA VAL A 131 7.46 -12.61 18.60
C VAL A 131 8.02 -11.76 17.48
N THR A 132 9.15 -12.19 16.93
CA THR A 132 9.73 -11.61 15.73
C THR A 132 9.24 -12.39 14.51
N LYS A 133 8.78 -11.71 13.48
CA LYS A 133 8.39 -12.30 12.22
C LYS A 133 9.21 -11.68 11.10
N GLU A 134 9.49 -12.48 10.10
CA GLU A 134 10.17 -12.07 8.89
C GLU A 134 9.22 -12.11 7.70
N THR A 135 9.26 -11.07 6.86
CA THR A 135 8.54 -11.02 5.59
C THR A 135 9.30 -11.81 4.52
N LYS A 136 8.65 -12.05 3.38
CA LYS A 136 9.31 -12.70 2.23
C LYS A 136 10.49 -11.91 1.66
N ASN A 137 10.60 -10.62 1.97
CA ASN A 137 11.71 -9.77 1.56
C ASN A 137 12.86 -9.72 2.58
N GLY A 138 12.79 -10.52 3.65
CA GLY A 138 13.78 -10.49 4.73
C GLY A 138 13.57 -9.35 5.74
N TYR A 139 12.49 -8.57 5.64
CA TYR A 139 12.17 -7.54 6.62
C TYR A 139 11.64 -8.16 7.91
N THR A 140 12.25 -7.79 9.04
CA THR A 140 11.87 -8.29 10.37
C THR A 140 11.04 -7.26 11.12
N HIS A 141 9.97 -7.72 11.76
CA HIS A 141 9.12 -6.90 12.60
C HIS A 141 8.71 -7.65 13.87
N THR A 142 8.42 -6.93 14.93
CA THR A 142 8.02 -7.48 16.22
C THR A 142 6.54 -7.32 16.45
N ILE A 143 5.92 -8.35 17.03
CA ILE A 143 4.50 -8.37 17.37
C ILE A 143 4.37 -8.82 18.81
N ASP A 144 3.70 -8.00 19.62
CA ASP A 144 3.30 -8.37 20.96
C ASP A 144 2.00 -9.18 20.91
N LEU A 145 2.01 -10.31 21.57
CA LEU A 145 0.85 -11.20 21.69
C LEU A 145 0.20 -11.02 23.05
N TYR A 146 -1.11 -10.89 23.00
CA TYR A 146 -1.98 -10.76 24.17
C TYR A 146 -3.01 -11.87 24.12
N GLN A 147 -3.35 -12.46 25.27
CA GLN A 147 -4.31 -13.56 25.33
C GLN A 147 -5.31 -13.40 26.47
N CYS A 148 -6.57 -13.61 26.16
CA CYS A 148 -7.63 -13.66 27.14
C CYS A 148 -7.75 -15.08 27.69
N HIS A 149 -7.53 -15.25 28.99
CA HIS A 149 -7.68 -16.55 29.68
C HIS A 149 -9.10 -16.76 30.23
N SER A 150 -9.92 -15.69 30.33
CA SER A 150 -11.28 -15.74 30.87
C SER A 150 -12.36 -15.89 29.79
N CYS A 151 -12.06 -16.64 28.72
CA CYS A 151 -13.03 -16.90 27.66
C CYS A 151 -13.91 -18.11 27.92
N GLU A 152 -13.57 -18.97 28.89
CA GLU A 152 -14.40 -20.09 29.31
C GLU A 152 -15.63 -19.55 30.05
N GLY A 153 -16.82 -19.99 29.68
CA GLY A 153 -18.09 -19.47 30.22
C GLY A 153 -18.49 -18.06 29.80
N CYS A 154 -17.71 -17.39 28.93
CA CYS A 154 -18.04 -16.06 28.45
C CYS A 154 -19.24 -16.09 27.50
N SER A 155 -20.28 -15.30 27.78
CA SER A 155 -21.48 -15.19 26.95
C SER A 155 -21.27 -14.68 25.54
N LEU A 156 -20.15 -13.96 25.31
CA LEU A 156 -19.78 -13.40 24.00
C LEU A 156 -18.80 -14.29 23.21
N ARG A 157 -18.38 -15.43 23.78
CA ARG A 157 -17.32 -16.26 23.19
C ARG A 157 -17.60 -16.67 21.75
N GLU A 158 -18.78 -17.18 21.46
CA GLU A 158 -19.13 -17.69 20.13
C GLU A 158 -18.99 -16.64 19.03
N LYS A 159 -19.34 -15.37 19.36
CA LYS A 159 -19.22 -14.22 18.42
C LYS A 159 -17.83 -13.63 18.38
N CYS A 160 -17.03 -13.82 19.45
CA CYS A 160 -15.72 -13.18 19.62
C CYS A 160 -14.58 -14.04 19.07
N THR A 161 -14.54 -15.34 19.38
CA THR A 161 -13.44 -16.22 19.00
C THR A 161 -13.86 -17.69 18.88
N LYS A 162 -13.26 -18.35 17.87
CA LYS A 162 -13.38 -19.81 17.69
C LYS A 162 -12.19 -20.57 18.28
N ALA A 163 -11.17 -19.84 18.78
CA ALA A 163 -9.97 -20.47 19.33
C ALA A 163 -10.27 -21.18 20.64
N LYS A 164 -9.73 -22.39 20.81
CA LYS A 164 -9.93 -23.22 22.02
C LYS A 164 -9.40 -22.52 23.26
N GLU A 165 -8.22 -21.91 23.16
CA GLU A 165 -7.49 -21.26 24.27
C GLU A 165 -7.91 -19.80 24.52
N GLY A 166 -9.02 -19.34 23.89
CA GLY A 166 -9.50 -17.98 24.04
C GLY A 166 -8.99 -16.99 22.99
N ARG A 167 -9.36 -15.72 23.15
CA ARG A 167 -9.07 -14.65 22.18
C ARG A 167 -7.63 -14.22 22.28
N THR A 168 -6.90 -14.27 21.16
CA THR A 168 -5.57 -13.70 21.00
C THR A 168 -5.64 -12.36 20.25
N VAL A 169 -4.87 -11.37 20.69
CA VAL A 169 -4.71 -10.07 20.05
C VAL A 169 -3.24 -9.89 19.69
N GLN A 170 -2.98 -9.33 18.52
CA GLN A 170 -1.62 -8.98 18.06
C GLN A 170 -1.50 -7.46 18.02
N ARG A 171 -0.40 -6.94 18.56
CA ARG A 171 -0.07 -5.53 18.54
C ARG A 171 1.35 -5.32 18.03
N ASN A 172 1.48 -4.41 17.09
CA ASN A 172 2.77 -3.96 16.60
C ASN A 172 2.87 -2.45 16.87
N GLU A 173 3.67 -2.07 17.85
CA GLU A 173 3.79 -0.68 18.29
C GLU A 173 4.36 0.22 17.19
N LYS A 174 5.38 -0.27 16.47
CA LYS A 174 5.99 0.47 15.37
C LYS A 174 4.97 0.77 14.26
N TRP A 175 4.20 -0.24 13.87
CA TRP A 175 3.14 -0.09 12.89
C TRP A 175 2.05 0.88 13.34
N LEU A 176 1.67 0.87 14.62
CA LEU A 176 0.69 1.81 15.16
C LEU A 176 1.22 3.25 15.16
N ALA A 177 2.49 3.44 15.54
CA ALA A 177 3.15 4.75 15.49
C ALA A 177 3.22 5.30 14.07
N GLN A 178 3.60 4.46 13.10
CA GLN A 178 3.63 4.84 11.68
C GLN A 178 2.24 5.19 11.15
N LYS A 179 1.21 4.41 11.47
CA LYS A 179 -0.19 4.74 11.11
C LYS A 179 -0.62 6.10 11.66
N LYS A 180 -0.23 6.41 12.91
CA LYS A 180 -0.54 7.70 13.52
C LYS A 180 0.13 8.84 12.76
N GLN A 181 1.42 8.74 12.47
CA GLN A 181 2.16 9.74 11.69
C GLN A 181 1.57 9.93 10.29
N VAL A 182 1.23 8.83 9.61
CA VAL A 182 0.59 8.87 8.28
C VAL A 182 -0.76 9.57 8.35
N ASN A 183 -1.58 9.30 9.37
CA ASN A 183 -2.86 9.98 9.56
C ASN A 183 -2.67 11.49 9.74
N GLU A 184 -1.73 11.90 10.61
CA GLU A 184 -1.42 13.30 10.87
C GLU A 184 -0.93 14.01 9.58
N ARG A 185 -0.09 13.35 8.78
CA ARG A 185 0.38 13.89 7.49
C ARG A 185 -0.76 14.02 6.49
N LEU A 186 -1.58 12.98 6.32
CA LEU A 186 -2.67 12.96 5.35
C LEU A 186 -3.84 13.89 5.73
N ASP A 187 -3.98 14.26 7.01
CA ASP A 187 -5.03 15.17 7.48
C ASP A 187 -4.69 16.65 7.27
N LYS A 188 -3.43 17.00 6.95
CA LYS A 188 -3.03 18.35 6.58
C LYS A 188 -3.68 18.77 5.26
N GLU A 189 -4.24 19.98 5.20
CA GLU A 189 -4.98 20.48 4.02
C GLU A 189 -4.11 20.53 2.75
N GLU A 190 -2.84 20.90 2.88
CA GLU A 190 -1.87 20.88 1.78
C GLU A 190 -1.73 19.48 1.19
N ASN A 191 -1.57 18.45 2.05
CA ASN A 191 -1.40 17.07 1.62
C ASN A 191 -2.68 16.47 1.06
N LYS A 192 -3.85 16.88 1.53
CA LYS A 192 -5.14 16.51 0.93
C LYS A 192 -5.27 17.00 -0.51
N LYS A 193 -4.79 18.22 -0.79
CA LYS A 193 -4.76 18.78 -2.16
C LYS A 193 -3.84 17.95 -3.05
N ILE A 194 -2.64 17.63 -2.56
CA ILE A 194 -1.66 16.79 -3.28
C ILE A 194 -2.25 15.40 -3.55
N MET A 195 -2.85 14.76 -2.54
CA MET A 195 -3.48 13.44 -2.69
C MET A 195 -4.65 13.40 -3.68
N LYS A 196 -5.37 14.51 -3.86
CA LYS A 196 -6.41 14.63 -4.91
C LYS A 196 -5.79 14.63 -6.30
N ARG A 197 -4.64 15.28 -6.49
CA ARG A 197 -3.93 15.31 -7.78
C ARG A 197 -3.41 13.92 -8.18
N ARG A 198 -3.08 13.05 -7.22
CA ARG A 198 -2.60 11.69 -7.49
C ARG A 198 -3.49 10.92 -8.45
N SER A 199 -4.81 10.91 -8.23
CA SER A 199 -5.74 10.16 -9.09
C SER A 199 -5.68 10.63 -10.53
N VAL A 200 -5.51 11.95 -10.74
CA VAL A 200 -5.38 12.52 -12.09
C VAL A 200 -4.01 12.18 -12.68
N GLU A 201 -2.94 12.27 -11.91
CA GLU A 201 -1.57 12.09 -12.43
C GLU A 201 -1.22 10.62 -12.68
N CYS A 202 -1.46 9.74 -11.71
CA CYS A 202 -1.09 8.31 -11.83
C CYS A 202 -2.04 7.52 -12.72
N GLU A 203 -3.36 7.74 -12.58
CA GLU A 203 -4.35 7.01 -13.36
C GLU A 203 -4.34 7.44 -14.82
N THR A 204 -3.96 8.69 -15.12
CA THR A 204 -3.89 9.22 -16.49
C THR A 204 -2.88 8.44 -17.34
N VAL A 205 -1.70 8.08 -16.81
CA VAL A 205 -0.69 7.34 -17.58
C VAL A 205 -1.26 6.01 -18.07
N PHE A 206 -1.77 5.19 -17.16
CA PHE A 206 -2.34 3.88 -17.51
C PHE A 206 -3.66 4.02 -18.28
N GLY A 207 -4.47 5.04 -17.96
CA GLY A 207 -5.70 5.35 -18.67
C GLY A 207 -5.43 5.69 -20.13
N GLN A 208 -4.44 6.53 -20.41
CA GLN A 208 -4.04 6.89 -21.78
C GLN A 208 -3.49 5.69 -22.55
N ILE A 209 -2.59 4.91 -21.94
CA ILE A 209 -1.99 3.73 -22.58
C ILE A 209 -3.06 2.67 -22.88
N LYS A 210 -3.91 2.33 -21.91
CA LYS A 210 -4.93 1.28 -22.07
C LYS A 210 -6.16 1.75 -22.84
N GLY A 211 -6.60 2.97 -22.62
CA GLY A 211 -7.79 3.55 -23.24
C GLY A 211 -7.51 4.11 -24.62
N ASN A 212 -6.69 5.14 -24.72
CA ASN A 212 -6.50 5.90 -25.97
C ASN A 212 -5.51 5.25 -26.95
N GLN A 213 -4.49 4.54 -26.42
CA GLN A 213 -3.54 3.79 -27.25
C GLN A 213 -3.96 2.32 -27.44
N HIS A 214 -5.10 1.92 -26.85
CA HIS A 214 -5.65 0.56 -26.95
C HIS A 214 -4.66 -0.57 -26.59
N PHE A 215 -3.65 -0.26 -25.78
CA PHE A 215 -2.67 -1.24 -25.35
C PHE A 215 -3.27 -2.17 -24.29
N ARG A 216 -3.73 -3.34 -24.71
CA ARG A 216 -4.40 -4.33 -23.84
C ARG A 216 -3.50 -5.46 -23.38
N ARG A 217 -2.47 -5.78 -24.14
CA ARG A 217 -1.52 -6.86 -23.84
C ARG A 217 -0.16 -6.57 -24.48
N PHE A 218 0.88 -7.14 -23.90
CA PHE A 218 2.21 -7.13 -24.50
C PHE A 218 2.24 -8.04 -25.74
N HIS A 219 2.92 -7.59 -26.78
CA HIS A 219 3.12 -8.35 -28.01
C HIS A 219 4.32 -9.28 -27.90
N VAL A 220 5.24 -8.97 -27.01
CA VAL A 220 6.46 -9.74 -26.75
C VAL A 220 6.39 -10.47 -25.41
N ARG A 221 7.31 -11.43 -25.20
CA ARG A 221 7.47 -12.20 -23.97
C ARG A 221 8.89 -12.09 -23.43
N GLY A 222 9.02 -12.26 -22.12
CA GLY A 222 10.27 -12.10 -21.38
C GLY A 222 10.47 -10.67 -20.89
N THR A 223 11.05 -10.54 -19.69
CA THR A 223 11.14 -9.28 -18.95
C THR A 223 11.84 -8.19 -19.75
N GLU A 224 12.96 -8.52 -20.42
CA GLU A 224 13.75 -7.56 -21.19
C GLU A 224 12.98 -7.00 -22.39
N LYS A 225 12.33 -7.87 -23.17
CA LYS A 225 11.53 -7.42 -24.32
C LYS A 225 10.33 -6.61 -23.88
N VAL A 226 9.64 -7.03 -22.82
CA VAL A 226 8.50 -6.32 -22.24
C VAL A 226 8.94 -4.96 -21.68
N ARG A 227 10.15 -4.86 -21.12
CA ARG A 227 10.74 -3.59 -20.67
C ARG A 227 10.90 -2.62 -21.84
N VAL A 228 11.41 -3.08 -22.97
CA VAL A 228 11.53 -2.24 -24.17
C VAL A 228 10.17 -1.79 -24.67
N GLU A 229 9.20 -2.71 -24.78
CA GLU A 229 7.84 -2.40 -25.29
C GLU A 229 7.14 -1.34 -24.42
N ILE A 230 7.14 -1.50 -23.09
CA ILE A 230 6.53 -0.50 -22.21
C ILE A 230 7.31 0.82 -22.23
N GLY A 231 8.63 0.79 -22.36
CA GLY A 231 9.47 1.97 -22.47
C GLY A 231 9.12 2.81 -23.69
N LEU A 232 8.94 2.19 -24.84
CA LEU A 232 8.50 2.86 -26.08
C LEU A 232 7.10 3.46 -25.93
N LEU A 233 6.17 2.75 -25.29
CA LEU A 233 4.82 3.26 -25.00
C LEU A 233 4.85 4.49 -24.10
N LEU A 234 5.65 4.46 -23.03
CA LEU A 234 5.79 5.59 -22.10
C LEU A 234 6.50 6.77 -22.73
N MET A 235 7.48 6.53 -23.61
CA MET A 235 8.12 7.59 -24.40
C MET A 235 7.13 8.26 -25.33
N GLY A 236 6.32 7.49 -26.07
CA GLY A 236 5.26 8.04 -26.93
C GLY A 236 4.21 8.81 -26.13
N TYR A 237 3.86 8.33 -24.93
CA TYR A 237 2.99 9.04 -24.01
C TYR A 237 3.59 10.40 -23.58
N ASN A 238 4.86 10.43 -23.20
CA ASN A 238 5.55 11.65 -22.78
C ASN A 238 5.65 12.69 -23.91
N ILE A 239 5.98 12.26 -25.12
CA ILE A 239 6.04 13.15 -26.31
C ILE A 239 4.66 13.77 -26.55
N LYS A 240 3.61 12.96 -26.58
CA LYS A 240 2.24 13.45 -26.78
C LYS A 240 1.82 14.44 -25.69
N ASN A 241 2.19 14.17 -24.44
CA ASN A 241 1.89 15.05 -23.32
C ASN A 241 2.65 16.38 -23.41
N LEU A 242 3.91 16.34 -23.85
CA LEU A 242 4.70 17.54 -24.11
C LEU A 242 4.07 18.43 -25.18
N MET A 243 3.73 17.85 -26.32
CA MET A 243 3.07 18.56 -27.42
C MET A 243 1.76 19.24 -26.99
N ARG A 244 0.94 18.52 -26.20
CA ARG A 244 -0.29 19.10 -25.64
C ARG A 244 -0.01 20.30 -24.73
N LYS A 245 0.95 20.19 -23.81
CA LYS A 245 1.31 21.29 -22.91
C LYS A 245 1.89 22.50 -23.64
N GLU A 246 2.63 22.28 -24.73
CA GLU A 246 3.10 23.38 -25.59
C GLU A 246 1.97 24.10 -26.31
N GLN A 247 0.95 23.35 -26.78
CA GLN A 247 -0.23 23.96 -27.39
C GLN A 247 -1.04 24.77 -26.37
N GLU A 248 -1.25 24.23 -25.15
CA GLU A 248 -1.92 24.96 -24.07
C GLU A 248 -1.21 26.26 -23.71
N LYS A 249 0.15 26.27 -23.68
CA LYS A 249 0.93 27.49 -23.43
C LYS A 249 0.83 28.54 -24.55
N LYS A 250 0.66 28.10 -25.81
CA LYS A 250 0.48 29.01 -26.96
C LYS A 250 -0.92 29.59 -27.02
N ALA A 251 -1.92 28.93 -26.40
CA ALA A 251 -3.32 29.35 -26.39
C ALA A 251 -3.69 30.22 -25.18
N ALA A 252 -2.82 30.32 -24.17
CA ALA A 252 -2.98 31.15 -22.97
C ALA A 252 -2.24 32.50 -23.12
#